data_80f0086c41c8a1216852392ae38c7f70
#
_entry.id   80f0086c41c8a1216852392ae38c7f70
#
_cell.length_a   1.000
_cell.length_b   1.000
_cell.length_c   1.000
_cell.angle_alpha   90.00
_cell.angle_beta   90.00
_cell.angle_gamma   90.00
#
_symmetry.space_group_name_H-M   'P 1'
#
loop_
_entity.id
_entity.type
_entity.pdbx_description
1 polymer ?
#
loop_
_entity_poly.entity_id
_entity_poly.type
_entity_poly.pdbx_seq_one_letter_code
_entity_poly.pdbx_strand_id
1 'polypeptide(L)'
;MIIKIISKIEDDLYERLLNKQKIKRISSSESPKVRANSFENNHLTLEKKNSLELEDIEKTKKAVKKRKFLLPSLVKEIKLQYCVYPGNNSKLIDSLMEQRNDKWIKTGIDLVKFCDFIWSPLPNVIDFNYSNEKRQFVNHIEFCSALSNKLNLYYNLFRHCESKKLNLFDYFPFTICLSLSQNNFKTQIENFKEFCPNLSEYTPKSDIKYVEKFSILGSKRTGENQMINIPYTYNSGNNMWIIKPINLNRGRCIQVLNDTDAIVEYLLKIQEMKQLEGDNNNSIKCEHILLQKYLEKPLLYQGRKFDIRIWIMLISGQENLVYIFKQGHLKATCAQFDINSSSPFIHLTNYSVQKHNVDFSKIEIGNEISYEEF
;
A
#
# COMPACT_ATOMS: atom_id res chain seq x y z
N MET A 1 13.68 -9.77 0.44
CA MET A 1 12.30 -9.78 -0.07
C MET A 1 12.24 -9.34 -1.52
N ILE A 2 12.60 -8.12 -1.86
CA ILE A 2 12.60 -7.60 -3.25
C ILE A 2 13.34 -8.54 -4.20
N ILE A 3 14.50 -9.06 -3.82
CA ILE A 3 15.29 -10.02 -4.62
C ILE A 3 14.51 -11.29 -4.97
N LYS A 4 13.81 -11.91 -4.00
CA LYS A 4 12.98 -13.10 -4.24
C LYS A 4 11.76 -12.81 -5.11
N ILE A 5 11.23 -11.59 -5.03
CA ILE A 5 10.11 -11.13 -5.85
C ILE A 5 10.56 -10.95 -7.28
N ILE A 6 11.67 -10.24 -7.49
CA ILE A 6 12.26 -10.07 -8.83
C ILE A 6 12.54 -11.42 -9.43
N SER A 7 13.13 -12.37 -8.68
CA SER A 7 13.37 -13.73 -9.18
C SER A 7 12.09 -14.45 -9.61
N LYS A 8 11.00 -14.32 -8.84
CA LYS A 8 9.70 -14.92 -9.19
C LYS A 8 9.05 -14.25 -10.42
N ILE A 9 9.20 -12.93 -10.54
CA ILE A 9 8.80 -12.18 -11.73
C ILE A 9 9.62 -12.64 -12.95
N GLU A 10 10.92 -12.83 -12.78
CA GLU A 10 11.81 -13.33 -13.83
C GLU A 10 11.34 -14.68 -14.36
N ASP A 11 11.04 -15.63 -13.46
CA ASP A 11 10.61 -16.97 -13.85
C ASP A 11 9.29 -16.94 -14.66
N ASP A 12 8.31 -16.16 -14.20
CA ASP A 12 7.02 -16.02 -14.89
C ASP A 12 7.16 -15.29 -16.24
N LEU A 13 7.95 -14.24 -16.32
CA LEU A 13 8.22 -13.53 -17.57
C LEU A 13 8.99 -14.40 -18.57
N TYR A 14 9.96 -15.17 -18.08
CA TYR A 14 10.75 -16.06 -18.92
C TYR A 14 9.90 -17.18 -19.53
N GLU A 15 9.01 -17.79 -18.76
CA GLU A 15 8.02 -18.76 -19.25
C GLU A 15 7.09 -18.14 -20.30
N ARG A 16 6.63 -16.93 -20.11
CA ARG A 16 5.78 -16.21 -21.08
C ARG A 16 6.51 -15.91 -22.38
N LEU A 17 7.79 -15.53 -22.32
CA LEU A 17 8.62 -15.28 -23.51
C LEU A 17 8.85 -16.56 -24.29
N LEU A 18 9.14 -17.68 -23.61
CA LEU A 18 9.29 -18.99 -24.23
C LEU A 18 8.01 -19.42 -24.94
N ASN A 19 6.85 -19.18 -24.33
CA ASN A 19 5.55 -19.52 -24.91
C ASN A 19 5.22 -18.62 -26.13
N LYS A 20 5.52 -17.31 -26.08
CA LYS A 20 5.37 -16.43 -27.24
C LYS A 20 6.25 -16.85 -28.43
N GLN A 21 7.47 -17.32 -28.18
CA GLN A 21 8.35 -17.83 -29.23
C GLN A 21 7.85 -19.14 -29.82
N LYS A 22 7.27 -20.04 -29.00
CA LYS A 22 6.63 -21.27 -29.49
C LYS A 22 5.46 -20.94 -30.43
N ILE A 23 4.59 -20.00 -30.07
CA ILE A 23 3.44 -19.59 -30.87
C ILE A 23 3.91 -18.93 -32.20
N LYS A 24 4.90 -18.03 -32.18
CA LYS A 24 5.45 -17.45 -33.42
C LYS A 24 6.07 -18.48 -34.36
N ARG A 25 6.70 -19.53 -33.84
CA ARG A 25 7.27 -20.61 -34.64
C ARG A 25 6.22 -21.53 -35.27
N ILE A 26 5.11 -21.75 -34.54
CA ILE A 26 3.98 -22.53 -35.08
C ILE A 26 3.29 -21.74 -36.21
N SER A 27 3.06 -20.42 -36.01
CA SER A 27 2.45 -19.55 -37.03
C SER A 27 3.31 -19.25 -38.25
N SER A 28 4.65 -19.44 -38.17
CA SER A 28 5.58 -19.29 -39.30
C SER A 28 5.84 -20.57 -40.07
N SER A 29 5.36 -21.71 -39.57
CA SER A 29 5.56 -23.04 -40.21
C SER A 29 4.31 -23.53 -40.97
N GLU A 30 3.20 -22.78 -40.94
CA GLU A 30 1.99 -23.13 -41.71
C GLU A 30 1.79 -22.17 -42.87
N SER A 31 2.34 -22.53 -44.06
CA SER A 31 1.65 -22.35 -45.31
C SER A 31 2.07 -23.41 -46.30
N PRO A 32 1.25 -24.43 -46.51
CA PRO A 32 1.07 -24.97 -47.83
C PRO A 32 -0.37 -24.75 -48.30
N LYS A 33 -0.50 -24.21 -49.51
CA LYS A 33 -1.72 -24.17 -50.30
C LYS A 33 -2.22 -25.62 -50.46
N VAL A 34 -3.42 -25.91 -49.99
CA VAL A 34 -4.16 -27.10 -50.40
C VAL A 34 -5.35 -26.71 -51.25
N ARG A 35 -5.32 -27.15 -52.51
CA ARG A 35 -6.45 -27.17 -53.46
C ARG A 35 -7.51 -28.15 -52.94
N ALA A 36 -8.75 -27.76 -53.04
CA ALA A 36 -9.90 -28.62 -52.87
C ALA A 36 -9.94 -29.74 -53.94
N ASN A 37 -10.21 -30.95 -53.51
CA ASN A 37 -10.90 -31.97 -54.34
C ASN A 37 -11.63 -32.99 -53.44
N SER A 38 -12.88 -33.09 -53.75
CA SER A 38 -13.95 -34.10 -53.66
C SER A 38 -13.76 -35.41 -52.89
N PHE A 39 -14.76 -35.70 -52.04
CA PHE A 39 -15.43 -36.92 -51.63
C PHE A 39 -14.92 -38.25 -52.19
N GLU A 40 -14.67 -39.22 -51.27
CA GLU A 40 -15.38 -40.54 -51.25
C GLU A 40 -14.99 -41.39 -50.04
N ASN A 41 -15.98 -42.17 -49.59
CA ASN A 41 -16.01 -43.11 -48.47
C ASN A 41 -14.83 -44.10 -48.37
N ASN A 42 -14.46 -44.46 -47.12
CA ASN A 42 -14.55 -45.85 -46.69
C ASN A 42 -14.16 -46.05 -45.21
N HIS A 43 -15.03 -46.77 -44.53
CA HIS A 43 -14.86 -47.37 -43.20
C HIS A 43 -13.65 -48.36 -43.22
N LEU A 44 -12.64 -48.12 -42.41
CA LEU A 44 -11.69 -49.16 -42.01
C LEU A 44 -11.09 -48.84 -40.63
N THR A 45 -11.57 -49.63 -39.68
CA THR A 45 -11.03 -50.04 -38.37
C THR A 45 -10.19 -49.04 -37.55
N LEU A 46 -10.79 -48.60 -36.42
CA LEU A 46 -10.26 -47.75 -35.39
C LEU A 46 -8.94 -48.22 -34.74
N GLU A 47 -8.60 -49.50 -34.79
CA GLU A 47 -7.41 -50.05 -34.10
C GLU A 47 -6.08 -49.80 -34.80
N LYS A 48 -6.04 -49.66 -36.13
CA LYS A 48 -4.82 -49.30 -36.85
C LYS A 48 -4.48 -47.81 -36.84
N LYS A 49 -5.45 -46.93 -36.57
CA LYS A 49 -5.19 -45.49 -36.43
C LYS A 49 -4.47 -45.15 -35.14
N ASN A 50 -4.83 -45.82 -34.04
CA ASN A 50 -4.26 -45.52 -32.72
C ASN A 50 -2.78 -45.92 -32.60
N SER A 51 -2.32 -46.95 -33.31
CA SER A 51 -0.90 -47.38 -33.28
C SER A 51 0.01 -46.46 -34.09
N LEU A 52 -0.48 -45.91 -35.20
CA LEU A 52 0.28 -44.97 -36.03
C LEU A 52 0.37 -43.59 -35.36
N GLU A 53 -0.67 -43.13 -34.68
CA GLU A 53 -0.61 -41.88 -33.91
C GLU A 53 0.32 -41.96 -32.69
N LEU A 54 0.41 -43.10 -32.02
CA LEU A 54 1.36 -43.31 -30.92
C LEU A 54 2.82 -43.35 -31.36
N GLU A 55 3.14 -43.96 -32.48
CA GLU A 55 4.51 -43.96 -33.05
C GLU A 55 4.93 -42.56 -33.52
N ASP A 56 4.02 -41.76 -34.10
CA ASP A 56 4.31 -40.40 -34.52
C ASP A 56 4.46 -39.46 -33.33
N ILE A 57 3.69 -39.67 -32.24
CA ILE A 57 3.87 -38.95 -30.99
C ILE A 57 5.22 -39.27 -30.33
N GLU A 58 5.67 -40.54 -30.37
CA GLU A 58 6.98 -40.94 -29.83
C GLU A 58 8.13 -40.42 -30.68
N LYS A 59 8.00 -40.44 -32.00
CA LYS A 59 8.98 -39.83 -32.93
C LYS A 59 9.09 -38.35 -32.74
N THR A 60 7.94 -37.67 -32.51
CA THR A 60 7.88 -36.25 -32.23
C THR A 60 8.47 -35.92 -30.85
N LYS A 61 8.21 -36.73 -29.82
CA LYS A 61 8.86 -36.60 -28.51
C LYS A 61 10.37 -36.82 -28.55
N LYS A 62 10.86 -37.79 -29.33
CA LYS A 62 12.30 -38.04 -29.55
C LYS A 62 12.97 -36.90 -30.34
N ALA A 63 12.29 -36.35 -31.35
CA ALA A 63 12.76 -35.20 -32.12
C ALA A 63 12.80 -33.91 -31.26
N VAL A 64 11.83 -33.70 -30.38
CA VAL A 64 11.79 -32.60 -29.43
C VAL A 64 12.88 -32.72 -28.37
N LYS A 65 13.15 -33.97 -27.87
CA LYS A 65 14.27 -34.24 -26.95
C LYS A 65 15.64 -34.03 -27.62
N LYS A 66 15.81 -34.45 -28.88
CA LYS A 66 17.04 -34.23 -29.65
C LYS A 66 17.26 -32.75 -30.00
N ARG A 67 16.18 -32.01 -30.28
CA ARG A 67 16.24 -30.52 -30.48
C ARG A 67 16.56 -29.75 -29.22
N LYS A 68 16.19 -30.23 -28.03
CA LYS A 68 16.58 -29.60 -26.74
C LYS A 68 18.10 -29.66 -26.50
N PHE A 69 18.80 -30.64 -27.10
CA PHE A 69 20.27 -30.79 -26.97
C PHE A 69 21.10 -30.03 -28.02
N LEU A 70 20.46 -29.55 -29.09
CA LEU A 70 21.15 -28.84 -30.19
C LEU A 70 20.92 -27.33 -30.23
N LEU A 71 20.27 -26.75 -29.23
CA LEU A 71 19.90 -25.34 -29.20
C LEU A 71 20.52 -24.44 -28.08
N PRO A 72 21.64 -24.80 -27.41
CA PRO A 72 22.25 -23.86 -26.49
C PRO A 72 23.02 -22.71 -27.15
N SER A 73 23.39 -22.79 -28.42
CA SER A 73 24.33 -21.84 -29.03
C SER A 73 23.73 -20.77 -29.95
N LEU A 74 22.43 -20.76 -30.15
CA LEU A 74 21.75 -19.80 -31.04
C LEU A 74 20.57 -19.03 -30.44
N VAL A 75 20.24 -19.26 -29.19
CA VAL A 75 19.31 -18.39 -28.47
C VAL A 75 20.11 -17.20 -27.93
N LYS A 76 20.21 -16.13 -28.67
CA LYS A 76 20.55 -14.82 -28.09
C LYS A 76 19.69 -14.69 -26.83
N GLU A 77 20.32 -14.65 -25.64
CA GLU A 77 19.61 -14.46 -24.38
C GLU A 77 18.76 -13.19 -24.50
N ILE A 78 17.45 -13.38 -24.57
CA ILE A 78 16.51 -12.26 -24.62
C ILE A 78 16.49 -11.69 -23.20
N LYS A 79 17.10 -10.54 -23.02
CA LYS A 79 17.05 -9.82 -21.75
C LYS A 79 15.71 -9.09 -21.62
N LEU A 80 15.17 -9.13 -20.42
CA LEU A 80 14.01 -8.36 -20.03
C LEU A 80 14.38 -6.87 -19.89
N GLN A 81 13.42 -5.99 -20.12
CA GLN A 81 13.65 -4.55 -20.09
C GLN A 81 13.03 -3.94 -18.82
N TYR A 82 13.73 -3.04 -18.17
CA TYR A 82 13.21 -2.32 -17.02
C TYR A 82 13.44 -0.82 -17.10
N CYS A 83 12.53 -0.07 -16.47
CA CYS A 83 12.61 1.37 -16.33
C CYS A 83 12.42 1.76 -14.86
N VAL A 84 13.26 2.70 -14.39
CA VAL A 84 13.17 3.26 -13.05
C VAL A 84 12.99 4.77 -13.15
N TYR A 85 11.84 5.25 -12.70
CA TYR A 85 11.57 6.68 -12.59
C TYR A 85 12.38 7.30 -11.45
N PRO A 86 12.87 8.54 -11.59
CA PRO A 86 13.64 9.22 -10.56
C PRO A 86 12.77 9.53 -9.32
N GLY A 87 13.38 9.52 -8.15
CA GLY A 87 12.76 9.88 -6.89
C GLY A 87 13.15 8.97 -5.73
N ASN A 88 12.29 8.85 -4.71
CA ASN A 88 12.58 8.06 -3.52
C ASN A 88 12.88 6.61 -3.86
N ASN A 89 13.99 6.08 -3.34
CA ASN A 89 14.48 4.71 -3.53
C ASN A 89 14.87 4.33 -4.97
N SER A 90 14.82 5.23 -5.95
CA SER A 90 15.16 4.91 -7.34
C SER A 90 16.62 4.38 -7.46
N LYS A 91 17.58 5.02 -6.78
CA LYS A 91 18.99 4.58 -6.78
C LYS A 91 19.17 3.18 -6.21
N LEU A 92 18.42 2.82 -5.15
CA LEU A 92 18.45 1.48 -4.57
C LEU A 92 17.94 0.44 -5.57
N ILE A 93 16.82 0.73 -6.23
CA ILE A 93 16.24 -0.17 -7.23
C ILE A 93 17.14 -0.30 -8.44
N ASP A 94 17.69 0.79 -8.95
CA ASP A 94 18.66 0.75 -10.04
C ASP A 94 19.85 -0.16 -9.69
N SER A 95 20.47 0.02 -8.53
CA SER A 95 21.59 -0.81 -8.09
C SER A 95 21.21 -2.30 -7.97
N LEU A 96 20.01 -2.61 -7.49
CA LEU A 96 19.52 -3.98 -7.41
C LEU A 96 19.26 -4.59 -8.80
N MET A 97 18.81 -3.81 -9.76
CA MET A 97 18.57 -4.26 -11.14
C MET A 97 19.87 -4.38 -11.92
N GLU A 98 20.85 -3.49 -11.70
CA GLU A 98 22.18 -3.58 -12.29
C GLU A 98 22.93 -4.85 -11.88
N GLN A 99 22.74 -5.34 -10.66
CA GLN A 99 23.26 -6.65 -10.22
C GLN A 99 22.66 -7.84 -10.98
N ARG A 100 21.64 -7.61 -11.82
CA ARG A 100 20.92 -8.61 -12.64
C ARG A 100 21.08 -8.34 -14.14
N ASN A 101 22.19 -7.73 -14.52
CA ASN A 101 22.48 -7.36 -15.92
C ASN A 101 22.62 -8.56 -16.86
N ASP A 102 22.74 -9.75 -16.32
CA ASP A 102 22.66 -11.02 -17.06
C ASP A 102 21.25 -11.23 -17.67
N LYS A 103 20.18 -10.85 -16.95
CA LYS A 103 18.79 -11.05 -17.34
C LYS A 103 18.07 -9.77 -17.74
N TRP A 104 18.52 -8.60 -17.26
CA TRP A 104 17.81 -7.35 -17.40
C TRP A 104 18.64 -6.27 -18.10
N ILE A 105 17.98 -5.45 -18.93
CA ILE A 105 18.57 -4.24 -19.56
C ILE A 105 17.77 -3.03 -19.11
N LYS A 106 18.46 -2.01 -18.64
CA LYS A 106 17.86 -0.71 -18.33
C LYS A 106 17.43 0.00 -19.61
N THR A 107 16.23 0.57 -19.57
CA THR A 107 15.62 1.30 -20.67
C THR A 107 15.27 2.72 -20.22
N GLY A 108 15.34 3.68 -21.11
CA GLY A 108 14.94 5.06 -20.85
C GLY A 108 13.43 5.22 -20.63
N ILE A 109 13.04 6.32 -19.96
CA ILE A 109 11.63 6.63 -19.66
C ILE A 109 10.81 6.82 -20.96
N ASP A 110 11.41 7.34 -22.01
CA ASP A 110 10.83 7.47 -23.35
C ASP A 110 10.39 6.14 -23.96
N LEU A 111 11.03 5.06 -23.55
CA LEU A 111 10.74 3.69 -24.01
C LEU A 111 9.97 2.84 -22.99
N VAL A 112 9.38 3.45 -21.97
CA VAL A 112 8.67 2.76 -20.88
C VAL A 112 7.59 1.78 -21.36
N LYS A 113 6.95 2.07 -22.51
CA LYS A 113 5.96 1.18 -23.12
C LYS A 113 6.51 -0.18 -23.56
N PHE A 114 7.81 -0.30 -23.71
CA PHE A 114 8.47 -1.55 -24.12
C PHE A 114 9.06 -2.32 -22.95
N CYS A 115 9.02 -1.74 -21.74
CA CYS A 115 9.57 -2.38 -20.54
C CYS A 115 8.68 -3.53 -20.06
N ASP A 116 9.32 -4.57 -19.52
CA ASP A 116 8.66 -5.65 -18.80
C ASP A 116 8.43 -5.30 -17.32
N PHE A 117 9.28 -4.46 -16.75
CA PHE A 117 9.16 -3.98 -15.37
C PHE A 117 9.34 -2.47 -15.27
N ILE A 118 8.44 -1.82 -14.54
CA ILE A 118 8.44 -0.39 -14.30
C ILE A 118 8.46 -0.14 -12.78
N TRP A 119 9.44 0.63 -12.33
CA TRP A 119 9.47 1.18 -10.99
C TRP A 119 9.20 2.68 -11.03
N SER A 120 8.23 3.13 -10.23
CA SER A 120 7.99 4.55 -10.01
C SER A 120 7.84 4.86 -8.52
N PRO A 121 8.36 6.00 -8.02
CA PRO A 121 8.08 6.46 -6.66
C PRO A 121 6.60 6.79 -6.41
N LEU A 122 5.87 7.17 -7.46
CA LEU A 122 4.47 7.59 -7.41
C LEU A 122 3.64 6.86 -8.47
N PRO A 123 2.39 6.50 -8.18
CA PRO A 123 1.54 5.77 -9.12
C PRO A 123 1.03 6.61 -10.30
N ASN A 124 1.03 7.94 -10.19
CA ASN A 124 0.41 8.85 -11.17
C ASN A 124 1.11 8.90 -12.54
N VAL A 125 2.31 8.36 -12.67
CA VAL A 125 3.04 8.27 -13.95
C VAL A 125 2.85 6.93 -14.65
N ILE A 126 2.12 5.99 -14.02
CA ILE A 126 1.88 4.66 -14.56
C ILE A 126 0.55 4.66 -15.31
N ASP A 127 0.59 4.28 -16.58
CA ASP A 127 -0.60 3.97 -17.37
C ASP A 127 -1.04 2.52 -17.05
N PHE A 128 -1.92 2.36 -16.06
CA PHE A 128 -2.39 1.04 -15.62
C PHE A 128 -3.16 0.29 -16.72
N ASN A 129 -3.93 0.99 -17.56
CA ASN A 129 -4.66 0.35 -18.66
C ASN A 129 -3.67 -0.29 -19.64
N TYR A 130 -2.66 0.48 -20.07
CA TYR A 130 -1.62 -0.03 -20.95
C TYR A 130 -0.80 -1.15 -20.29
N SER A 131 -0.38 -0.96 -19.06
CA SER A 131 0.41 -1.95 -18.30
C SER A 131 -0.35 -3.26 -18.12
N ASN A 132 -1.67 -3.21 -17.84
CA ASN A 132 -2.51 -4.39 -17.74
C ASN A 132 -2.67 -5.11 -19.09
N GLU A 133 -2.94 -4.36 -20.18
CA GLU A 133 -3.05 -4.92 -21.53
C GLU A 133 -1.75 -5.62 -21.97
N LYS A 134 -0.61 -4.97 -21.74
CA LYS A 134 0.71 -5.49 -22.12
C LYS A 134 1.31 -6.43 -21.08
N ARG A 135 0.66 -6.60 -19.93
CA ARG A 135 1.12 -7.41 -18.80
C ARG A 135 2.50 -6.97 -18.30
N GLN A 136 2.71 -5.67 -18.21
CA GLN A 136 3.89 -5.10 -17.57
C GLN A 136 3.80 -5.28 -16.05
N PHE A 137 4.90 -5.57 -15.41
CA PHE A 137 5.00 -5.52 -13.96
C PHE A 137 5.26 -4.09 -13.51
N VAL A 138 4.46 -3.58 -12.58
CA VAL A 138 4.61 -2.25 -12.00
C VAL A 138 4.63 -2.36 -10.47
N ASN A 139 5.36 -1.47 -9.81
CA ASN A 139 5.49 -1.50 -8.35
C ASN A 139 4.31 -0.87 -7.59
N HIS A 140 3.24 -0.53 -8.28
CA HIS A 140 2.00 -0.02 -7.69
C HIS A 140 0.81 -0.86 -8.12
N ILE A 141 -0.20 -0.87 -7.28
CA ILE A 141 -1.53 -1.40 -7.62
C ILE A 141 -2.40 -0.20 -7.96
N GLU A 142 -3.20 -0.33 -9.00
CA GLU A 142 -4.21 0.67 -9.32
C GLU A 142 -5.09 0.95 -8.09
N PHE A 143 -5.44 2.22 -7.88
CA PHE A 143 -6.17 2.67 -6.68
C PHE A 143 -5.49 2.39 -5.33
N CYS A 144 -4.16 2.22 -5.30
CA CYS A 144 -3.42 1.96 -4.05
C CYS A 144 -3.65 3.02 -2.96
N SER A 145 -4.10 4.23 -3.32
CA SER A 145 -4.51 5.27 -2.37
C SER A 145 -5.64 4.83 -1.44
N ALA A 146 -6.44 3.83 -1.84
CA ALA A 146 -7.48 3.23 -1.01
C ALA A 146 -6.93 2.67 0.31
N LEU A 147 -5.67 2.21 0.31
CA LEU A 147 -4.98 1.65 1.48
C LEU A 147 -3.88 2.57 2.03
N SER A 148 -3.25 3.38 1.18
CA SER A 148 -2.06 4.17 1.55
C SER A 148 -2.38 5.61 2.01
N ASN A 149 -3.55 6.15 1.66
CA ASN A 149 -4.02 7.44 2.14
C ASN A 149 -4.78 7.26 3.46
N LYS A 150 -4.45 8.05 4.49
CA LYS A 150 -5.06 7.94 5.83
C LYS A 150 -6.59 8.04 5.81
N LEU A 151 -7.12 8.95 5.01
CA LEU A 151 -8.55 9.20 4.90
C LEU A 151 -9.26 8.05 4.18
N ASN A 152 -8.74 7.65 3.01
CA ASN A 152 -9.32 6.57 2.23
C ASN A 152 -9.28 5.24 2.99
N LEU A 153 -8.18 4.96 3.70
CA LEU A 153 -8.07 3.79 4.56
C LEU A 153 -9.16 3.79 5.64
N TYR A 154 -9.34 4.91 6.34
CA TYR A 154 -10.36 5.04 7.36
C TYR A 154 -11.76 4.77 6.80
N TYR A 155 -12.10 5.38 5.67
CA TYR A 155 -13.40 5.18 5.02
C TYR A 155 -13.63 3.76 4.52
N ASN A 156 -12.61 3.15 3.93
CA ASN A 156 -12.73 1.78 3.44
C ASN A 156 -12.89 0.79 4.59
N LEU A 157 -12.16 0.98 5.69
CA LEU A 157 -12.34 0.19 6.91
C LEU A 157 -13.73 0.39 7.51
N PHE A 158 -14.20 1.65 7.58
CA PHE A 158 -15.54 1.95 8.07
C PHE A 158 -16.62 1.20 7.27
N ARG A 159 -16.61 1.33 5.94
CA ARG A 159 -17.57 0.65 5.06
C ARG A 159 -17.47 -0.86 5.16
N HIS A 160 -16.25 -1.39 5.26
CA HIS A 160 -16.04 -2.81 5.44
C HIS A 160 -16.65 -3.32 6.75
N CYS A 161 -16.32 -2.69 7.87
CA CYS A 161 -16.85 -3.08 9.16
C CYS A 161 -18.38 -2.96 9.20
N GLU A 162 -18.92 -1.88 8.63
CA GLU A 162 -20.36 -1.71 8.51
C GLU A 162 -21.02 -2.83 7.72
N SER A 163 -20.48 -3.19 6.56
CA SER A 163 -21.01 -4.28 5.72
C SER A 163 -20.97 -5.65 6.42
N LYS A 164 -20.05 -5.82 7.35
CA LYS A 164 -19.86 -7.05 8.14
C LYS A 164 -20.51 -6.98 9.52
N LYS A 165 -21.17 -5.88 9.88
CA LYS A 165 -21.73 -5.61 11.22
C LYS A 165 -20.68 -5.72 12.33
N LEU A 166 -19.46 -5.28 12.05
CA LEU A 166 -18.35 -5.22 12.99
C LEU A 166 -18.21 -3.81 13.54
N ASN A 167 -17.75 -3.68 14.79
CA ASN A 167 -17.37 -2.38 15.34
C ASN A 167 -15.98 -1.99 14.83
N LEU A 168 -15.87 -0.91 14.06
CA LEU A 168 -14.59 -0.43 13.54
C LEU A 168 -13.59 -0.15 14.66
N PHE A 169 -14.06 0.35 15.81
CA PHE A 169 -13.20 0.82 16.89
C PHE A 169 -12.58 -0.30 17.73
N ASP A 170 -12.92 -1.55 17.46
CA ASP A 170 -12.17 -2.71 17.98
C ASP A 170 -10.81 -2.88 17.26
N TYR A 171 -10.69 -2.33 16.04
CA TYR A 171 -9.52 -2.46 15.16
C TYR A 171 -8.79 -1.14 14.91
N PHE A 172 -9.49 -0.01 15.08
CA PHE A 172 -9.00 1.31 14.71
C PHE A 172 -9.42 2.34 15.75
N PRO A 173 -8.53 3.25 16.19
CA PRO A 173 -8.88 4.26 17.17
C PRO A 173 -10.04 5.15 16.69
N PHE A 174 -10.88 5.56 17.63
CA PHE A 174 -11.99 6.47 17.31
C PHE A 174 -11.47 7.69 16.56
N THR A 175 -12.07 7.99 15.42
CA THR A 175 -11.57 9.00 14.48
C THR A 175 -12.72 9.83 13.92
N ILE A 176 -12.54 11.15 13.95
CA ILE A 176 -13.43 12.12 13.32
C ILE A 176 -12.66 12.75 12.15
N CYS A 177 -13.31 12.90 11.00
CA CYS A 177 -12.76 13.59 9.85
C CYS A 177 -13.40 14.98 9.72
N LEU A 178 -12.58 16.02 9.71
CA LEU A 178 -13.01 17.40 9.47
C LEU A 178 -12.55 17.86 8.08
N SER A 179 -13.43 18.54 7.36
CA SER A 179 -13.10 19.15 6.07
C SER A 179 -12.81 20.64 6.25
N LEU A 180 -11.59 21.05 5.89
CA LEU A 180 -11.16 22.45 5.95
C LEU A 180 -11.75 23.33 4.84
N SER A 181 -12.27 22.71 3.77
CA SER A 181 -12.74 23.41 2.58
C SER A 181 -14.25 23.68 2.58
N GLN A 182 -14.98 23.12 3.53
CA GLN A 182 -16.43 23.20 3.56
C GLN A 182 -16.92 24.43 4.36
N ASN A 183 -18.00 25.04 3.88
CA ASN A 183 -18.64 26.16 4.56
C ASN A 183 -19.14 25.81 6.00
N ASN A 184 -19.24 24.51 6.30
CA ASN A 184 -19.68 24.00 7.60
C ASN A 184 -18.53 23.71 8.57
N PHE A 185 -17.29 24.15 8.31
CA PHE A 185 -16.15 23.87 9.19
C PHE A 185 -16.39 24.36 10.62
N LYS A 186 -16.99 25.56 10.79
CA LYS A 186 -17.38 26.09 12.11
C LYS A 186 -18.37 25.17 12.82
N THR A 187 -19.39 24.71 12.12
CA THR A 187 -20.38 23.77 12.67
C THR A 187 -19.73 22.42 13.04
N GLN A 188 -18.76 21.95 12.27
CA GLN A 188 -18.01 20.74 12.62
C GLN A 188 -17.21 20.92 13.92
N ILE A 189 -16.62 22.10 14.14
CA ILE A 189 -15.92 22.42 15.38
C ILE A 189 -16.90 22.51 16.55
N GLU A 190 -18.04 23.15 16.38
CA GLU A 190 -19.07 23.25 17.42
C GLU A 190 -19.56 21.84 17.82
N ASN A 191 -19.85 21.00 16.87
CA ASN A 191 -20.20 19.59 17.11
C ASN A 191 -19.10 18.84 17.87
N PHE A 192 -17.83 19.09 17.54
CA PHE A 192 -16.71 18.49 18.26
C PHE A 192 -16.61 18.98 19.70
N LYS A 193 -16.81 20.29 19.94
CA LYS A 193 -16.84 20.88 21.29
C LYS A 193 -17.93 20.26 22.17
N GLU A 194 -19.11 20.03 21.60
CA GLU A 194 -20.24 19.41 22.32
C GLU A 194 -19.95 17.93 22.64
N PHE A 195 -19.25 17.22 21.73
CA PHE A 195 -18.98 15.79 21.84
C PHE A 195 -17.77 15.47 22.73
N CYS A 196 -16.71 16.28 22.68
CA CYS A 196 -15.42 16.01 23.29
C CYS A 196 -15.49 15.82 24.83
N PRO A 197 -16.22 16.66 25.60
CA PRO A 197 -16.37 16.49 27.04
C PRO A 197 -17.06 15.18 27.43
N ASN A 198 -18.01 14.70 26.63
CA ASN A 198 -18.74 13.47 26.89
C ASN A 198 -17.86 12.22 26.86
N LEU A 199 -16.69 12.30 26.19
CA LEU A 199 -15.72 11.21 26.16
C LEU A 199 -14.83 11.14 27.40
N SER A 200 -14.65 12.25 28.14
CA SER A 200 -13.89 12.26 29.38
C SER A 200 -14.62 11.54 30.53
N GLU A 201 -15.95 11.54 30.49
CA GLU A 201 -16.83 10.88 31.46
C GLU A 201 -17.12 9.40 31.09
N TYR A 202 -16.58 8.94 29.95
CA TYR A 202 -16.85 7.61 29.45
C TYR A 202 -16.34 6.51 30.39
N THR A 203 -17.27 5.76 30.93
CA THR A 203 -16.98 4.50 31.64
C THR A 203 -17.14 3.31 30.68
N PRO A 204 -16.40 2.20 30.86
CA PRO A 204 -16.44 1.04 29.99
C PRO A 204 -17.81 0.36 29.80
N LYS A 205 -18.80 0.77 30.58
CA LYS A 205 -20.17 0.24 30.54
C LYS A 205 -21.20 1.18 29.90
N SER A 206 -20.79 2.38 29.49
CA SER A 206 -21.69 3.33 28.82
C SER A 206 -21.54 3.23 27.30
N ASP A 207 -22.62 2.87 26.64
CA ASP A 207 -22.71 2.97 25.19
C ASP A 207 -22.77 4.45 24.80
N ILE A 208 -21.78 4.94 24.10
CA ILE A 208 -21.83 6.29 23.54
C ILE A 208 -22.82 6.25 22.38
N LYS A 209 -23.94 6.94 22.53
CA LYS A 209 -24.82 7.19 21.38
C LYS A 209 -24.06 8.05 20.38
N TYR A 210 -23.68 7.46 19.26
CA TYR A 210 -23.13 8.24 18.14
C TYR A 210 -24.22 9.16 17.63
N VAL A 211 -24.08 10.41 17.97
CA VAL A 211 -25.00 11.41 17.45
C VAL A 211 -24.69 11.57 15.96
N GLU A 212 -25.70 11.48 15.11
CA GLU A 212 -25.68 11.70 13.65
C GLU A 212 -24.93 12.99 13.20
N LYS A 213 -24.58 13.86 14.13
CA LYS A 213 -23.86 15.12 13.93
C LYS A 213 -22.47 14.96 13.33
N PHE A 214 -21.83 13.80 13.48
CA PHE A 214 -20.58 13.47 12.80
C PHE A 214 -20.87 12.57 11.60
N SER A 215 -21.56 13.11 10.60
CA SER A 215 -21.69 12.37 9.35
C SER A 215 -20.28 12.17 8.78
N ILE A 216 -19.73 11.00 9.06
CA ILE A 216 -18.56 10.51 8.38
C ILE A 216 -18.97 10.47 6.92
N LEU A 217 -18.59 11.51 6.14
CA LEU A 217 -18.88 11.61 4.72
C LEU A 217 -20.36 11.68 4.32
N GLY A 218 -20.99 12.82 4.38
CA GLY A 218 -22.10 13.14 3.46
C GLY A 218 -23.12 12.04 3.13
N SER A 219 -23.05 10.88 3.76
CA SER A 219 -24.05 9.82 3.64
C SER A 219 -25.25 10.25 4.46
N LYS A 220 -26.28 10.72 3.78
CA LYS A 220 -27.63 10.82 4.32
C LYS A 220 -28.03 9.41 4.73
N ARG A 221 -27.78 9.02 5.99
CA ARG A 221 -28.30 7.81 6.56
C ARG A 221 -29.48 8.15 7.44
N THR A 222 -30.52 7.52 7.08
CA THR A 222 -31.79 7.47 7.78
C THR A 222 -31.63 6.86 9.18
N GLY A 223 -31.76 7.69 10.21
CA GLY A 223 -32.52 7.48 11.41
C GLY A 223 -32.18 6.37 12.40
N GLU A 224 -31.10 5.61 12.27
CA GLU A 224 -30.71 4.62 13.28
C GLU A 224 -29.50 5.11 14.06
N ASN A 225 -29.70 5.40 15.35
CA ASN A 225 -28.63 5.67 16.31
C ASN A 225 -27.69 4.48 16.38
N GLN A 226 -26.58 4.51 15.66
CA GLN A 226 -25.55 3.50 15.82
C GLN A 226 -24.85 3.68 17.17
N MET A 227 -24.96 2.65 18.00
CA MET A 227 -24.21 2.56 19.24
C MET A 227 -22.73 2.31 18.89
N ILE A 228 -21.85 3.22 19.30
CA ILE A 228 -20.40 3.04 19.12
C ILE A 228 -19.83 2.59 20.45
N ASN A 229 -19.19 1.46 20.44
CA ASN A 229 -18.38 0.99 21.56
C ASN A 229 -16.93 1.43 21.34
N ILE A 230 -16.39 2.27 22.22
CA ILE A 230 -14.98 2.67 22.23
C ILE A 230 -14.27 1.84 23.27
N PRO A 231 -13.30 0.98 22.89
CA PRO A 231 -12.57 0.18 23.86
C PRO A 231 -11.88 1.02 24.94
N TYR A 232 -11.93 0.56 26.16
CA TYR A 232 -11.30 1.22 27.32
C TYR A 232 -9.81 1.52 27.15
N THR A 233 -9.12 0.74 26.33
CA THR A 233 -7.69 0.95 26.03
C THR A 233 -7.37 2.32 25.43
N TYR A 234 -8.35 2.98 24.82
CA TYR A 234 -8.19 4.32 24.22
C TYR A 234 -8.49 5.46 25.18
N ASN A 235 -8.99 5.18 26.39
CA ASN A 235 -9.39 6.22 27.31
C ASN A 235 -8.95 5.89 28.73
N SER A 236 -8.09 6.72 29.30
CA SER A 236 -7.69 6.66 30.70
C SER A 236 -8.17 7.87 31.50
N GLY A 237 -9.11 8.64 30.95
CA GLY A 237 -9.67 9.84 31.57
C GLY A 237 -8.95 11.14 31.23
N ASN A 238 -7.84 11.10 30.44
CA ASN A 238 -7.11 12.32 30.07
C ASN A 238 -7.66 13.01 28.82
N ASN A 239 -8.63 12.39 28.17
CA ASN A 239 -9.30 12.92 26.95
C ASN A 239 -8.33 13.40 25.86
N MET A 240 -7.26 12.63 25.62
CA MET A 240 -6.22 13.00 24.66
C MET A 240 -6.61 12.69 23.22
N TRP A 241 -6.24 13.60 22.33
CA TRP A 241 -6.47 13.49 20.90
C TRP A 241 -5.19 13.73 20.11
N ILE A 242 -5.02 13.02 19.01
CA ILE A 242 -3.97 13.26 18.03
C ILE A 242 -4.57 13.84 16.75
N ILE A 243 -4.07 14.99 16.35
CA ILE A 243 -4.50 15.74 15.17
C ILE A 243 -3.57 15.42 14.02
N LYS A 244 -4.12 14.88 12.93
CA LYS A 244 -3.34 14.40 11.78
C LYS A 244 -3.84 15.04 10.47
N PRO A 245 -3.20 16.07 9.94
CA PRO A 245 -3.51 16.58 8.62
C PRO A 245 -3.28 15.49 7.54
N ILE A 246 -4.20 15.46 6.55
CA ILE A 246 -4.10 14.56 5.41
C ILE A 246 -3.05 15.10 4.43
N ASN A 247 -2.40 14.20 3.69
CA ASN A 247 -1.37 14.49 2.69
C ASN A 247 -0.06 15.08 3.25
N LEU A 248 0.09 15.21 4.57
CA LEU A 248 1.35 15.54 5.20
C LEU A 248 2.04 14.28 5.75
N ASN A 249 3.36 14.23 5.55
CA ASN A 249 4.20 13.12 5.98
C ASN A 249 5.22 13.55 7.04
N ARG A 250 5.91 12.58 7.64
CA ARG A 250 7.05 12.80 8.55
C ARG A 250 6.69 13.55 9.84
N GLY A 251 5.47 13.38 10.34
CA GLY A 251 5.02 14.02 11.57
C GLY A 251 4.72 15.52 11.45
N ARG A 252 4.75 16.11 10.23
CA ARG A 252 4.46 17.53 10.04
C ARG A 252 3.03 17.88 10.47
N CYS A 253 2.91 18.92 11.26
CA CYS A 253 1.63 19.43 11.78
C CYS A 253 0.80 18.35 12.52
N ILE A 254 1.46 17.36 13.12
CA ILE A 254 0.81 16.44 14.05
C ILE A 254 0.94 17.03 15.45
N GLN A 255 -0.18 17.12 16.19
CA GLN A 255 -0.23 17.55 17.58
C GLN A 255 -0.98 16.51 18.40
N VAL A 256 -0.60 16.38 19.68
CA VAL A 256 -1.30 15.59 20.68
C VAL A 256 -1.74 16.55 21.78
N LEU A 257 -3.03 16.69 21.98
CA LEU A 257 -3.65 17.67 22.89
C LEU A 257 -4.79 16.99 23.66
N ASN A 258 -5.07 17.48 24.86
CA ASN A 258 -6.17 17.03 25.72
C ASN A 258 -7.16 18.12 26.09
N ASP A 259 -6.80 19.38 25.87
CA ASP A 259 -7.67 20.52 26.09
C ASP A 259 -8.50 20.83 24.84
N THR A 260 -9.82 20.92 25.00
CA THR A 260 -10.74 21.11 23.87
C THR A 260 -10.55 22.47 23.19
N ASP A 261 -10.28 23.52 23.96
CA ASP A 261 -10.09 24.85 23.38
C ASP A 261 -8.75 24.94 22.66
N ALA A 262 -7.69 24.37 23.20
CA ALA A 262 -6.40 24.25 22.51
C ALA A 262 -6.50 23.43 21.20
N ILE A 263 -7.29 22.36 21.19
CA ILE A 263 -7.58 21.59 19.96
C ILE A 263 -8.25 22.48 18.92
N VAL A 264 -9.27 23.23 19.32
CA VAL A 264 -10.02 24.11 18.42
C VAL A 264 -9.14 25.24 17.90
N GLU A 265 -8.35 25.88 18.76
CA GLU A 265 -7.39 26.90 18.34
C GLU A 265 -6.43 26.37 17.29
N TYR A 266 -5.91 25.18 17.51
CA TYR A 266 -5.01 24.53 16.56
C TYR A 266 -5.68 24.20 15.21
N LEU A 267 -6.95 23.76 15.23
CA LEU A 267 -7.73 23.51 14.02
C LEU A 267 -7.99 24.78 13.21
N LEU A 268 -8.31 25.87 13.88
CA LEU A 268 -8.50 27.19 13.24
C LEU A 268 -7.19 27.68 12.62
N LYS A 269 -6.07 27.55 13.34
CA LYS A 269 -4.74 27.87 12.80
C LYS A 269 -4.39 27.09 11.54
N ILE A 270 -4.69 25.79 11.48
CA ILE A 270 -4.47 24.99 10.25
C ILE A 270 -5.36 25.50 9.12
N GLN A 271 -6.61 25.87 9.40
CA GLN A 271 -7.51 26.42 8.39
C GLN A 271 -6.98 27.75 7.83
N GLU A 272 -6.50 28.63 8.69
CA GLU A 272 -5.86 29.90 8.29
C GLU A 272 -4.62 29.66 7.42
N MET A 273 -3.74 28.73 7.82
CA MET A 273 -2.55 28.36 7.03
C MET A 273 -2.90 27.80 5.65
N LYS A 274 -4.08 27.18 5.50
CA LYS A 274 -4.60 26.75 4.21
C LYS A 274 -5.09 27.92 3.36
N GLN A 275 -5.75 28.90 3.97
CA GLN A 275 -6.32 30.06 3.26
C GLN A 275 -5.25 31.02 2.74
N LEU A 276 -4.04 30.98 3.29
CA LEU A 276 -2.86 31.73 2.80
C LEU A 276 -2.31 31.14 1.47
N GLU A 277 -3.17 30.54 0.63
CA GLU A 277 -2.83 30.01 -0.70
C GLU A 277 -2.47 31.16 -1.66
N GLY A 278 -1.22 31.60 -1.58
CA GLY A 278 -0.58 32.54 -2.49
C GLY A 278 0.92 32.55 -2.21
N ASP A 279 1.70 31.94 -3.08
CA ASP A 279 3.16 32.06 -3.28
C ASP A 279 4.11 31.92 -2.07
N ASN A 280 3.65 31.60 -0.88
CA ASN A 280 4.49 31.46 0.29
C ASN A 280 4.72 29.98 0.64
N ASN A 281 5.97 29.61 0.95
CA ASN A 281 6.42 28.29 1.43
C ASN A 281 5.70 27.79 2.70
N ASN A 282 4.76 28.56 3.24
CA ASN A 282 4.00 28.26 4.46
C ASN A 282 2.58 27.73 4.22
N SER A 283 2.11 27.64 2.98
CA SER A 283 0.80 27.10 2.68
C SER A 283 0.74 25.59 2.89
N ILE A 284 -0.33 25.11 3.54
CA ILE A 284 -0.56 23.69 3.77
C ILE A 284 -1.57 23.17 2.76
N LYS A 285 -1.12 22.34 1.82
CA LYS A 285 -2.01 21.62 0.88
C LYS A 285 -2.73 20.48 1.61
N CYS A 286 -3.68 20.81 2.45
CA CYS A 286 -4.46 19.87 3.23
C CYS A 286 -5.94 20.22 3.16
N GLU A 287 -6.77 19.29 2.71
CA GLU A 287 -8.22 19.49 2.63
C GLU A 287 -8.97 18.91 3.83
N HIS A 288 -8.37 17.95 4.50
CA HIS A 288 -9.01 17.26 5.61
C HIS A 288 -8.04 17.04 6.76
N ILE A 289 -8.59 17.02 7.96
CA ILE A 289 -7.88 16.71 9.21
C ILE A 289 -8.55 15.50 9.84
N LEU A 290 -7.76 14.53 10.31
CA LEU A 290 -8.23 13.47 11.18
C LEU A 290 -7.96 13.87 12.63
N LEU A 291 -9.02 13.97 13.42
CA LEU A 291 -9.00 13.98 14.88
C LEU A 291 -9.16 12.54 15.34
N GLN A 292 -8.12 11.97 15.91
CA GLN A 292 -8.13 10.58 16.32
C GLN A 292 -7.89 10.50 17.83
N LYS A 293 -8.66 9.64 18.50
CA LYS A 293 -8.45 9.37 19.91
C LYS A 293 -7.04 8.83 20.12
N TYR A 294 -6.29 9.44 21.03
CA TYR A 294 -4.93 9.00 21.33
C TYR A 294 -4.94 7.74 22.19
N LEU A 295 -3.99 6.87 22.00
CA LEU A 295 -3.77 5.69 22.83
C LEU A 295 -3.08 6.12 24.12
N GLU A 296 -3.89 6.38 25.16
CA GLU A 296 -3.41 6.96 26.42
C GLU A 296 -2.59 5.98 27.28
N LYS A 297 -2.80 4.68 27.07
CA LYS A 297 -2.03 3.58 27.73
C LYS A 297 -1.35 2.70 26.68
N PRO A 298 -0.34 3.22 25.96
CA PRO A 298 0.38 2.40 25.00
C PRO A 298 1.24 1.35 25.71
N LEU A 299 1.53 0.25 25.00
CA LEU A 299 2.63 -0.60 25.40
C LEU A 299 3.94 0.18 25.26
N LEU A 300 4.84 0.00 26.25
CA LEU A 300 6.11 0.72 26.30
C LEU A 300 7.28 -0.25 26.20
N TYR A 301 8.32 0.13 25.49
CA TYR A 301 9.61 -0.55 25.49
C TYR A 301 10.60 0.25 26.34
N GLN A 302 11.04 -0.34 27.44
CA GLN A 302 11.90 0.34 28.42
C GLN A 302 11.35 1.71 28.88
N GLY A 303 10.02 1.80 29.10
CA GLY A 303 9.33 3.03 29.49
C GLY A 303 9.12 4.04 28.36
N ARG A 304 9.50 3.73 27.14
CA ARG A 304 9.39 4.63 25.97
C ARG A 304 8.30 4.15 25.02
N LYS A 305 7.61 5.08 24.39
CA LYS A 305 6.63 4.77 23.35
C LYS A 305 7.35 4.28 22.09
N PHE A 306 6.75 3.31 21.39
CA PHE A 306 7.28 2.78 20.14
C PHE A 306 6.19 2.49 19.11
N ASP A 307 6.59 2.42 17.86
CA ASP A 307 5.81 1.93 16.72
C ASP A 307 6.53 0.75 16.10
N ILE A 308 5.78 -0.24 15.61
CA ILE A 308 6.32 -1.39 14.89
C ILE A 308 6.25 -1.12 13.40
N ARG A 309 7.38 -1.19 12.70
CA ARG A 309 7.46 -1.11 11.24
C ARG A 309 7.48 -2.52 10.66
N ILE A 310 6.44 -2.84 9.90
CA ILE A 310 6.35 -4.06 9.08
C ILE A 310 6.30 -3.68 7.61
N TRP A 311 6.87 -4.56 6.76
CA TRP A 311 6.74 -4.43 5.32
C TRP A 311 5.82 -5.52 4.80
N ILE A 312 4.78 -5.09 4.10
CA ILE A 312 3.82 -5.96 3.44
C ILE A 312 3.90 -5.70 1.95
N MET A 313 3.92 -6.77 1.17
CA MET A 313 3.80 -6.69 -0.28
C MET A 313 2.49 -7.33 -0.71
N LEU A 314 1.69 -6.55 -1.43
CA LEU A 314 0.49 -7.00 -2.08
C LEU A 314 0.77 -7.14 -3.58
N ILE A 315 0.54 -8.32 -4.13
CA ILE A 315 0.57 -8.57 -5.57
C ILE A 315 -0.86 -8.73 -6.03
N SER A 316 -1.28 -7.91 -6.97
CA SER A 316 -2.58 -8.02 -7.64
C SER A 316 -2.41 -8.70 -8.99
N GLY A 317 -3.21 -9.74 -9.24
CA GLY A 317 -3.19 -10.54 -10.47
C GLY A 317 -4.48 -11.34 -10.60
N GLN A 318 -4.40 -12.55 -11.11
CA GLN A 318 -5.55 -13.48 -11.12
C GLN A 318 -6.00 -13.79 -9.69
N GLU A 319 -5.04 -13.91 -8.78
CA GLU A 319 -5.27 -13.99 -7.34
C GLU A 319 -4.47 -12.88 -6.65
N ASN A 320 -5.05 -12.31 -5.59
CA ASN A 320 -4.35 -11.35 -4.75
C ASN A 320 -3.48 -12.09 -3.74
N LEU A 321 -2.17 -11.86 -3.79
CA LEU A 321 -1.22 -12.47 -2.87
C LEU A 321 -0.67 -11.41 -1.91
N VAL A 322 -0.64 -11.75 -0.62
CA VAL A 322 -0.11 -10.89 0.43
C VAL A 322 1.11 -11.56 1.06
N TYR A 323 2.24 -10.87 1.01
CA TYR A 323 3.48 -11.32 1.64
C TYR A 323 3.86 -10.38 2.78
N ILE A 324 4.19 -10.95 3.93
CA ILE A 324 4.73 -10.20 5.07
C ILE A 324 6.22 -10.50 5.16
N PHE A 325 7.03 -9.47 5.20
CA PHE A 325 8.46 -9.62 5.40
C PHE A 325 8.74 -9.95 6.86
N LYS A 326 9.54 -10.98 7.08
CA LYS A 326 9.78 -11.52 8.43
C LYS A 326 10.53 -10.55 9.35
N GLN A 327 11.41 -9.73 8.79
CA GLN A 327 12.16 -8.73 9.53
C GLN A 327 11.42 -7.40 9.51
N GLY A 328 11.50 -6.69 10.59
CA GLY A 328 11.01 -5.35 10.78
C GLY A 328 11.89 -4.62 11.77
N HIS A 329 11.44 -3.48 12.23
CA HIS A 329 12.09 -2.77 13.31
C HIS A 329 11.07 -1.95 14.10
N LEU A 330 11.41 -1.62 15.32
CA LEU A 330 10.65 -0.67 16.11
C LEU A 330 11.26 0.72 15.94
N LYS A 331 10.42 1.73 16.06
CA LYS A 331 10.84 3.13 16.22
C LYS A 331 10.41 3.60 17.59
N ALA A 332 11.36 3.84 18.46
CA ALA A 332 11.11 4.30 19.82
C ALA A 332 11.28 5.82 19.93
N THR A 333 10.61 6.42 20.90
CA THR A 333 10.89 7.80 21.31
C THR A 333 12.22 7.86 22.08
N CYS A 334 12.96 8.98 21.98
CA CYS A 334 14.19 9.14 22.75
C CYS A 334 13.92 9.43 24.24
N ALA A 335 12.74 9.97 24.55
CA ALA A 335 12.35 10.30 25.93
C ALA A 335 11.40 9.26 26.51
N GLN A 336 11.39 9.11 27.85
CA GLN A 336 10.43 8.31 28.59
C GLN A 336 9.00 8.82 28.34
N PHE A 337 8.05 7.88 28.29
CA PHE A 337 6.65 8.24 28.09
C PHE A 337 6.07 8.91 29.33
N ASP A 338 5.54 10.11 29.11
CA ASP A 338 4.76 10.85 30.10
C ASP A 338 3.50 11.38 29.42
N ILE A 339 2.35 10.92 29.89
CA ILE A 339 1.05 11.29 29.33
C ILE A 339 0.73 12.78 29.52
N ASN A 340 1.28 13.41 30.56
CA ASN A 340 1.02 14.81 30.91
C ASN A 340 1.93 15.79 30.14
N SER A 341 2.91 15.29 29.43
CA SER A 341 3.79 16.12 28.62
C SER A 341 3.15 16.48 27.30
N SER A 342 3.36 17.69 26.82
CA SER A 342 2.99 18.16 25.45
C SER A 342 4.13 18.00 24.45
N SER A 343 5.29 17.47 24.85
CA SER A 343 6.45 17.36 24.01
C SER A 343 6.24 16.38 22.84
N PRO A 344 6.48 16.76 21.58
CA PRO A 344 6.38 15.86 20.45
C PRO A 344 7.39 14.73 20.52
N PHE A 345 8.49 14.90 21.25
CA PHE A 345 9.53 13.86 21.43
C PHE A 345 9.09 12.68 22.28
N ILE A 346 7.99 12.83 23.03
CA ILE A 346 7.39 11.80 23.86
C ILE A 346 6.28 11.06 23.09
N HIS A 347 5.57 11.76 22.22
CA HIS A 347 4.38 11.25 21.57
C HIS A 347 4.60 10.73 20.16
N LEU A 348 5.59 11.26 19.42
CA LEU A 348 5.81 10.97 18.00
C LEU A 348 7.12 10.20 17.79
N THR A 349 7.03 8.98 17.32
CA THR A 349 8.18 8.09 17.05
C THR A 349 8.87 8.37 15.72
N ASN A 350 8.36 9.33 14.92
CA ASN A 350 8.91 9.64 13.61
C ASN A 350 10.39 10.05 13.68
N TYR A 351 11.25 9.41 12.91
CA TYR A 351 12.67 9.76 12.79
C TYR A 351 12.86 11.27 12.54
N SER A 352 12.04 11.87 11.67
CA SER A 352 12.09 13.30 11.34
C SER A 352 11.80 14.23 12.53
N VAL A 353 11.13 13.73 13.56
CA VAL A 353 10.89 14.43 14.82
C VAL A 353 12.03 14.09 15.79
N GLN A 354 12.29 12.82 16.02
CA GLN A 354 13.24 12.35 17.02
C GLN A 354 14.68 12.83 16.79
N LYS A 355 15.12 12.96 15.53
CA LYS A 355 16.46 13.45 15.18
C LYS A 355 16.79 14.87 15.71
N HIS A 356 15.79 15.63 16.15
CA HIS A 356 15.97 16.95 16.77
C HIS A 356 16.01 16.89 18.31
N ASN A 357 15.83 15.70 18.91
CA ASN A 357 15.98 15.51 20.35
C ASN A 357 17.47 15.43 20.70
N VAL A 358 17.84 16.02 21.85
CA VAL A 358 19.24 16.02 22.34
C VAL A 358 19.76 14.63 22.70
N ASP A 359 18.86 13.68 22.98
CA ASP A 359 19.19 12.30 23.31
C ASP A 359 19.13 11.35 22.11
N PHE A 360 18.92 11.89 20.91
CA PHE A 360 18.89 11.10 19.69
C PHE A 360 20.20 10.35 19.47
N SER A 361 20.12 9.07 19.16
CA SER A 361 21.27 8.15 18.98
C SER A 361 22.16 7.92 20.23
N LYS A 362 21.67 8.26 21.43
CA LYS A 362 22.41 7.94 22.67
C LYS A 362 22.16 6.52 23.18
N ILE A 363 20.98 5.94 22.91
CA ILE A 363 20.59 4.61 23.38
C ILE A 363 20.77 3.60 22.25
N GLU A 364 20.16 3.84 21.11
CA GLU A 364 20.27 3.03 19.88
C GLU A 364 20.70 3.90 18.69
N ILE A 365 21.19 3.29 17.62
CA ILE A 365 21.57 4.02 16.39
C ILE A 365 20.30 4.63 15.74
N GLY A 366 20.19 5.93 15.78
CA GLY A 366 18.98 6.65 15.41
C GLY A 366 17.91 6.47 16.50
N ASN A 367 16.72 6.04 16.10
CA ASN A 367 15.64 5.66 17.01
C ASN A 367 15.01 4.32 16.58
N GLU A 368 15.83 3.42 16.01
CA GLU A 368 15.40 2.13 15.45
C GLU A 368 15.98 0.99 16.27
N ILE A 369 15.12 0.06 16.65
CA ILE A 369 15.43 -1.13 17.46
C ILE A 369 15.11 -2.34 16.58
N SER A 370 16.02 -3.30 16.46
CA SER A 370 15.79 -4.52 15.71
C SER A 370 14.77 -5.44 16.40
N TYR A 371 14.21 -6.41 15.64
CA TYR A 371 13.34 -7.41 16.26
C TYR A 371 14.11 -8.36 17.21
N GLU A 372 15.39 -8.53 16.95
CA GLU A 372 16.27 -9.35 17.78
C GLU A 372 16.57 -8.69 19.13
N GLU A 373 16.57 -7.34 19.19
CA GLU A 373 16.75 -6.58 20.44
C GLU A 373 15.44 -6.42 21.23
N PHE A 374 14.30 -6.51 20.55
CA PHE A 374 12.97 -6.39 21.17
C PHE A 374 12.52 -7.72 21.80
#